data_2ce96ce255a0a22282449749279e0322
#
_entry.id   2ce96ce255a0a22282449749279e0322
#
_cell.length_a   1.000
_cell.length_b   1.000
_cell.length_c   1.000
_cell.angle_alpha   90.00
_cell.angle_beta   90.00
_cell.angle_gamma   90.00
#
_symmetry.space_group_name_H-M   'P 1'
#
loop_
_entity.id
_entity.type
_entity.pdbx_description
1 polymer ?
#
loop_
_entity_poly.entity_id
_entity_poly.type
_entity_poly.pdbx_seq_one_letter_code
_entity_poly.pdbx_strand_id
1 'polypeptide(L)' 'MSPTFLNEKGYRFFTWSKEEARKHIHVLQGDKQCKFWLEPAIEMAENNGFRKFELNEILKIITKNETEFNNKWDKHFR' A
#
# COMPACT_ATOMS: atom_id res chain seq x y z
N MET A 1 -7.17 9.46 -11.63
CA MET A 1 -5.79 9.57 -11.17
C MET A 1 -5.59 8.77 -9.88
N SER A 2 -4.49 8.04 -9.78
CA SER A 2 -4.21 7.26 -8.56
C SER A 2 -3.10 7.96 -7.78
N PRO A 3 -3.42 8.52 -6.60
CA PRO A 3 -2.43 9.26 -5.81
C PRO A 3 -1.32 8.33 -5.30
N THR A 4 -0.09 8.77 -5.44
CA THR A 4 1.07 8.07 -4.93
C THR A 4 1.34 8.55 -3.50
N PHE A 5 1.37 7.61 -2.56
CA PHE A 5 1.65 7.92 -1.15
C PHE A 5 3.14 7.97 -0.86
N LEU A 6 3.91 7.08 -1.50
CA LEU A 6 5.33 6.96 -1.24
C LEU A 6 6.02 6.20 -2.38
N ASN A 7 7.25 6.57 -2.69
CA ASN A 7 8.15 5.77 -3.52
C ASN A 7 9.37 5.47 -2.67
N GLU A 8 9.65 4.19 -2.45
CA GLU A 8 10.80 3.78 -1.64
C GLU A 8 11.32 2.44 -2.13
N LYS A 9 12.61 2.33 -2.29
CA LYS A 9 13.31 1.10 -2.72
C LYS A 9 12.74 0.50 -4.01
N GLY A 10 12.28 1.36 -4.92
CA GLY A 10 11.72 0.92 -6.19
C GLY A 10 10.25 0.50 -6.11
N TYR A 11 9.66 0.51 -4.93
CA TYR A 11 8.24 0.22 -4.75
C TYR A 11 7.45 1.51 -4.78
N ARG A 12 6.31 1.50 -5.50
CA ARG A 12 5.37 2.60 -5.50
C ARG A 12 4.18 2.21 -4.64
N PHE A 13 3.93 3.00 -3.60
CA PHE A 13 2.78 2.80 -2.71
C PHE A 13 1.71 3.81 -3.08
N PHE A 14 0.53 3.32 -3.44
CA PHE A 14 -0.52 4.18 -4.00
C PHE A 14 -1.90 3.61 -3.73
N THR A 15 -2.94 4.42 -4.03
CA THR A 15 -4.31 3.96 -4.00
C THR A 15 -5.01 4.42 -5.27
N TRP A 16 -6.08 3.73 -5.66
CA TRP A 16 -6.88 4.14 -6.80
C TRP A 16 -7.85 5.25 -6.36
N SER A 17 -8.26 6.10 -7.28
CA SER A 17 -9.11 7.25 -6.95
C SER A 17 -10.54 6.88 -6.59
N LYS A 18 -11.01 5.70 -7.00
CA LYS A 18 -12.32 5.19 -6.63
C LYS A 18 -12.14 3.84 -5.96
N GLU A 19 -12.15 3.85 -4.65
CA GLU A 19 -11.85 2.65 -3.88
C GLU A 19 -12.95 2.31 -2.90
N GLU A 20 -12.94 1.06 -2.45
CA GLU A 20 -13.81 0.59 -1.39
C GLU A 20 -13.49 1.31 -0.08
N ALA A 21 -14.44 1.29 0.86
CA ALA A 21 -14.33 2.04 2.11
C ALA A 21 -13.22 1.56 3.03
N ARG A 22 -12.84 0.29 2.96
CA ARG A 22 -11.80 -0.26 3.83
C ARG A 22 -10.43 0.25 3.42
N LYS A 23 -9.72 0.86 4.36
CA LYS A 23 -8.39 1.40 4.08
C LYS A 23 -7.42 0.34 3.61
N HIS A 24 -6.69 0.65 2.54
CA HIS A 24 -5.71 -0.26 1.98
C HIS A 24 -4.67 0.52 1.17
N ILE A 25 -3.60 -0.16 0.78
CA ILE A 25 -2.54 0.41 -0.04
C ILE A 25 -2.17 -0.61 -1.12
N HIS A 26 -1.97 -0.13 -2.32
CA HIS A 26 -1.46 -0.95 -3.43
C HIS A 26 0.04 -0.70 -3.54
N VAL A 27 0.78 -1.73 -3.94
CA VAL A 27 2.23 -1.62 -4.15
C VAL A 27 2.55 -2.15 -5.53
N LEU A 28 3.32 -1.39 -6.28
CA LEU A 28 3.70 -1.73 -7.64
C LEU A 28 5.20 -1.64 -7.81
N GLN A 29 5.77 -2.63 -8.50
CA GLN A 29 7.16 -2.60 -8.93
C GLN A 29 7.27 -3.39 -10.24
N GLY A 30 7.48 -2.66 -11.34
CA GLY A 30 7.46 -3.30 -12.66
C GLY A 30 6.09 -3.88 -12.92
N ASP A 31 6.02 -5.18 -13.21
CA ASP A 31 4.76 -5.89 -13.43
C ASP A 31 4.28 -6.64 -12.19
N LYS A 32 4.96 -6.48 -11.05
CA LYS A 32 4.57 -7.09 -9.78
C LYS A 32 3.70 -6.13 -8.99
N GLN A 33 2.70 -6.67 -8.30
CA GLN A 33 1.73 -5.85 -7.61
C GLN A 33 1.16 -6.59 -6.41
N CYS A 34 0.90 -5.87 -5.30
CA CYS A 34 0.22 -6.45 -4.16
C CYS A 34 -0.66 -5.40 -3.49
N LYS A 35 -1.49 -5.85 -2.56
CA LYS A 35 -2.42 -5.00 -1.83
C LYS A 35 -2.38 -5.40 -0.37
N PHE A 36 -2.29 -4.41 0.51
CA PHE A 36 -2.35 -4.60 1.95
C PHE A 36 -3.50 -3.82 2.55
N TRP A 37 -4.25 -4.45 3.45
CA TRP A 37 -5.21 -3.74 4.28
C TRP A 37 -4.46 -2.91 5.32
N LEU A 38 -4.97 -1.74 5.63
CA LEU A 38 -4.42 -0.89 6.68
C LEU A 38 -5.28 -0.87 7.93
N GLU A 39 -6.49 -1.43 7.84
CA GLU A 39 -7.40 -1.51 8.97
C GLU A 39 -8.18 -2.82 8.95
N PRO A 40 -8.53 -3.40 10.08
CA PRO A 40 -8.22 -2.92 11.43
C PRO A 40 -6.75 -3.09 11.81
N ALA A 41 -6.01 -3.87 11.01
CA ALA A 41 -4.57 -4.09 11.17
C ALA A 41 -3.94 -4.24 9.79
N ILE A 42 -2.62 -4.08 9.70
CA ILE A 42 -1.90 -4.28 8.44
C ILE A 42 -1.89 -5.75 8.10
N GLU A 43 -2.45 -6.10 6.94
CA GLU A 43 -2.61 -7.49 6.53
C GLU A 43 -2.60 -7.59 5.01
N MET A 44 -1.86 -8.55 4.47
CA MET A 44 -1.82 -8.74 3.02
C MET A 44 -3.17 -9.21 2.50
N ALA A 45 -3.72 -8.52 1.51
CA ALA A 45 -4.99 -8.87 0.88
C ALA A 45 -4.77 -9.71 -0.38
N GLU A 46 -3.78 -9.35 -1.19
CA GLU A 46 -3.47 -10.13 -2.39
C GLU A 46 -2.05 -9.82 -2.85
N ASN A 47 -1.46 -10.77 -3.58
CA ASN A 47 -0.12 -10.66 -4.10
C ASN A 47 -0.06 -11.25 -5.51
N ASN A 48 0.50 -10.48 -6.43
CA ASN A 48 0.71 -10.89 -7.81
C ASN A 48 2.16 -10.64 -8.19
N GLY A 49 3.03 -11.62 -7.92
CA GLY A 49 4.39 -11.62 -8.42
C GLY A 49 5.51 -11.32 -7.44
N PHE A 50 5.23 -10.77 -6.27
CA PHE A 50 6.29 -10.51 -5.28
C PHE A 50 6.70 -11.79 -4.58
N ARG A 51 7.99 -11.90 -4.30
CA ARG A 51 8.54 -13.01 -3.52
C ARG A 51 8.42 -12.72 -2.02
N LYS A 52 8.55 -13.75 -1.21
CA LYS A 52 8.40 -13.61 0.23
C LYS A 52 9.29 -12.52 0.83
N PHE A 53 10.55 -12.47 0.43
CA PHE A 53 11.46 -11.45 0.97
C PHE A 53 11.05 -10.03 0.55
N GLU A 54 10.48 -9.88 -0.64
CA GLU A 54 9.97 -8.59 -1.10
C GLU A 54 8.74 -8.18 -0.29
N LEU A 55 7.84 -9.12 -0.03
CA LEU A 55 6.65 -8.86 0.79
C LEU A 55 7.04 -8.46 2.21
N ASN A 56 8.08 -9.09 2.77
CA ASN A 56 8.56 -8.73 4.10
C ASN A 56 9.14 -7.31 4.11
N GLU A 57 9.86 -6.94 3.07
CA GLU A 57 10.39 -5.59 2.93
C GLU A 57 9.27 -4.57 2.78
N ILE A 58 8.29 -4.87 1.94
CA ILE A 58 7.12 -4.02 1.74
C ILE A 58 6.37 -3.82 3.06
N LEU A 59 6.16 -4.90 3.81
CA LEU A 59 5.47 -4.84 5.09
C LEU A 59 6.20 -3.93 6.08
N LYS A 60 7.52 -4.00 6.12
CA LYS A 60 8.32 -3.13 6.98
C LYS A 60 8.14 -1.67 6.62
N ILE A 61 8.12 -1.37 5.32
CA ILE A 61 7.94 0.00 4.85
C ILE A 61 6.53 0.50 5.22
N ILE A 62 5.51 -0.31 5.02
CA ILE A 62 4.14 0.06 5.38
C ILE A 62 4.03 0.31 6.89
N THR A 63 4.58 -0.57 7.70
CA THR A 63 4.54 -0.45 9.15
C THR A 63 5.23 0.83 9.62
N LYS A 64 6.38 1.12 9.04
CA LYS A 64 7.15 2.33 9.36
C LYS A 64 6.38 3.61 9.00
N ASN A 65 5.57 3.56 7.95
CA ASN A 65 4.85 4.71 7.43
C ASN A 65 3.34 4.65 7.71
N GLU A 66 2.91 3.81 8.64
CA GLU A 66 1.50 3.56 8.89
C GLU A 66 0.71 4.83 9.18
N THR A 67 1.19 5.67 10.08
CA THR A 67 0.52 6.91 10.44
C THR A 67 0.38 7.83 9.24
N GLU A 68 1.45 7.97 8.46
CA GLU A 68 1.43 8.82 7.28
C GLU A 68 0.45 8.30 6.24
N PHE A 69 0.43 6.99 6.01
CA PHE A 69 -0.48 6.38 5.04
C PHE A 69 -1.93 6.57 5.46
N ASN A 70 -2.23 6.39 6.75
CA ASN A 70 -3.57 6.61 7.27
C ASN A 70 -4.01 8.07 7.10
N ASN A 71 -3.12 9.01 7.39
CA ASN A 71 -3.41 10.42 7.24
C ASN A 71 -3.67 10.79 5.77
N LYS A 72 -2.85 10.28 4.87
CA LYS A 72 -3.01 10.53 3.44
C LYS A 72 -4.30 9.92 2.90
N TRP A 73 -4.65 8.72 3.38
CA TRP A 73 -5.90 8.08 3.00
C TRP A 73 -7.09 8.93 3.42
N ASP A 74 -7.11 9.36 4.70
CA ASP A 74 -8.20 10.17 5.22
C ASP A 74 -8.32 11.49 4.46
N LYS A 75 -7.20 12.10 4.15
CA LYS A 75 -7.17 13.36 3.41
C LYS A 75 -7.72 13.20 1.99
N HIS A 76 -7.48 12.05 1.36
CA HIS A 76 -7.91 11.80 -0.02
C HIS A 76 -9.38 11.40 -0.10
N PHE A 77 -9.87 10.62 0.88
CA PHE A 77 -11.21 10.02 0.82
C PHE A 77 -12.22 10.68 1.76
N ARG A 78 -11.85 11.71 2.48
CA ARG A 78 -12.75 12.38 3.44
C ARG A 78 -12.87 13.87 3.25
#